data_706f4cae12a5324e926f730f65b48ebd
#
_entry.id   706f4cae12a5324e926f730f65b48ebd
#
_cell.length_a   1.000
_cell.length_b   1.000
_cell.length_c   1.000
_cell.angle_alpha   90.00
_cell.angle_beta   90.00
_cell.angle_gamma   90.00
#
_symmetry.space_group_name_H-M   'P 1'
#
loop_
_entity.id
_entity.type
_entity.pdbx_description
1 polymer ?
#
loop_
_entity_poly.entity_id
_entity_poly.type
_entity_poly.pdbx_seq_one_letter_code
_entity_poly.pdbx_strand_id
1 'polypeptide(L)'
;MTTKTLVSRILAALAVAFALGADAAVRVAENAPLTGGIHVSTDVPRYFAGADGKAWIPIGLNICFSRTKDGRPTGADLEVRRAEFEGWLDRFAASGGNYVRLWLGHAFFEIMPERPGEFDPTAVETLMRVVRRCERLGLKLKLTLESFRTVFPKGQEGTGLYAAFFNRSLYAPYAANLHAFLHSERCYEIYMGKVRELARLGLGDSPAVIAWEPWNEIGCIGPWRNDVGPWSDRLMRDLRRMFPRQMTTQNLGSFSGPDIFDYYDYLCTMEGNDFLQVHRYLDCGGELDVCHGPMDVLAADAVRELRDRNPRKPVLLAEVGAVKPNHTGPSILYAQDREGTLLHDALFAPFFAGSAGCGQFWHWDSYVAPNGLWHHYARFAKAIEGLDPIAEDFRPFKTETRRVRIYGLRGKRTTVLWCRDKASDWRSELVEGNEAKSVAGEVLPSPLVGEMTCYLPWEDRSVKVQGPTLPAFRRSIVVRLPTGTCPFF
;
A
#
# COMPACT_ATOMS: atom_id res chain seq x y z
N MET A 1 -47.78 -36.77 -25.00
CA MET A 1 -46.51 -36.11 -24.68
C MET A 1 -45.49 -37.17 -24.30
N THR A 2 -44.45 -37.31 -25.05
CA THR A 2 -43.43 -38.36 -24.81
C THR A 2 -42.53 -37.99 -23.64
N THR A 3 -42.10 -39.00 -22.91
CA THR A 3 -41.19 -38.86 -21.72
C THR A 3 -39.97 -38.00 -22.00
N LYS A 4 -39.46 -37.99 -23.23
CA LYS A 4 -38.35 -37.13 -23.68
C LYS A 4 -38.66 -35.62 -23.62
N THR A 5 -39.88 -35.23 -23.93
CA THR A 5 -40.33 -33.81 -23.91
C THR A 5 -40.46 -33.30 -22.49
N LEU A 6 -40.84 -34.16 -21.55
CA LEU A 6 -40.97 -33.80 -20.13
C LEU A 6 -39.59 -33.62 -19.47
N VAL A 7 -38.65 -34.50 -19.74
CA VAL A 7 -37.27 -34.44 -19.23
C VAL A 7 -36.51 -33.19 -19.76
N SER A 8 -36.70 -32.85 -21.05
CA SER A 8 -36.10 -31.66 -21.65
C SER A 8 -36.66 -30.35 -21.02
N ARG A 9 -37.95 -30.30 -20.68
CA ARG A 9 -38.54 -29.15 -20.01
C ARG A 9 -38.12 -29.00 -18.55
N ILE A 10 -37.92 -30.11 -17.84
CA ILE A 10 -37.45 -30.11 -16.45
C ILE A 10 -35.96 -29.66 -16.42
N LEU A 11 -35.12 -30.13 -17.34
CA LEU A 11 -33.73 -29.69 -17.44
C LEU A 11 -33.60 -28.21 -17.82
N ALA A 12 -34.45 -27.71 -18.72
CA ALA A 12 -34.50 -26.28 -19.06
C ALA A 12 -34.99 -25.42 -17.89
N ALA A 13 -35.98 -25.89 -17.13
CA ALA A 13 -36.48 -25.18 -15.94
C ALA A 13 -35.43 -25.15 -14.81
N LEU A 14 -34.66 -26.23 -14.62
CA LEU A 14 -33.55 -26.29 -13.66
C LEU A 14 -32.39 -25.38 -14.07
N ALA A 15 -32.08 -25.30 -15.36
CA ALA A 15 -31.04 -24.41 -15.87
C ALA A 15 -31.41 -22.93 -15.70
N VAL A 16 -32.68 -22.57 -15.94
CA VAL A 16 -33.20 -21.21 -15.72
C VAL A 16 -33.24 -20.86 -14.21
N ALA A 17 -33.64 -21.81 -13.36
CA ALA A 17 -33.66 -21.61 -11.91
C ALA A 17 -32.22 -21.46 -11.35
N PHE A 18 -31.25 -22.17 -11.91
CA PHE A 18 -29.84 -22.05 -11.53
C PHE A 18 -29.25 -20.72 -12.00
N ALA A 19 -29.60 -20.25 -13.21
CA ALA A 19 -29.16 -18.95 -13.72
C ALA A 19 -29.79 -17.78 -12.94
N LEU A 20 -31.10 -17.87 -12.62
CA LEU A 20 -31.79 -16.86 -11.81
C LEU A 20 -31.33 -16.87 -10.35
N GLY A 21 -30.95 -18.02 -9.81
CA GLY A 21 -30.36 -18.16 -8.48
C GLY A 21 -28.95 -17.57 -8.42
N ALA A 22 -28.16 -17.77 -9.48
CA ALA A 22 -26.81 -17.19 -9.60
C ALA A 22 -26.85 -15.65 -9.72
N ASP A 23 -27.77 -15.12 -10.56
CA ASP A 23 -27.96 -13.66 -10.69
C ASP A 23 -28.50 -13.01 -9.41
N ALA A 24 -29.39 -13.67 -8.69
CA ALA A 24 -29.88 -13.19 -7.40
C ALA A 24 -28.78 -13.24 -6.33
N ALA A 25 -27.94 -14.28 -6.32
CA ALA A 25 -26.81 -14.39 -5.42
C ALA A 25 -25.73 -13.33 -5.73
N VAL A 26 -25.48 -13.04 -7.00
CA VAL A 26 -24.57 -11.97 -7.43
C VAL A 26 -25.08 -10.60 -7.01
N ARG A 27 -26.38 -10.30 -7.19
CA ARG A 27 -26.99 -9.03 -6.76
C ARG A 27 -27.03 -8.86 -5.23
N VAL A 28 -27.19 -9.96 -4.47
CA VAL A 28 -27.11 -9.92 -3.01
C VAL A 28 -25.68 -9.69 -2.55
N ALA A 29 -24.68 -10.23 -3.27
CA ALA A 29 -23.27 -10.03 -2.98
C ALA A 29 -22.79 -8.58 -3.26
N GLU A 30 -23.34 -7.91 -4.28
CA GLU A 30 -23.04 -6.50 -4.59
C GLU A 30 -23.45 -5.53 -3.47
N ASN A 31 -24.42 -5.90 -2.63
CA ASN A 31 -24.90 -5.08 -1.51
C ASN A 31 -24.49 -5.61 -0.13
N ALA A 32 -23.65 -6.66 -0.06
CA ALA A 32 -23.15 -7.16 1.20
C ALA A 32 -22.14 -6.16 1.81
N PRO A 33 -22.21 -5.85 3.12
CA PRO A 33 -21.21 -5.00 3.75
C PRO A 33 -19.83 -5.62 3.61
N LEU A 34 -18.83 -4.78 3.30
CA LEU A 34 -17.44 -5.23 3.13
C LEU A 34 -16.89 -5.85 4.41
N THR A 35 -16.11 -6.91 4.28
CA THR A 35 -15.43 -7.55 5.40
C THR A 35 -14.52 -6.54 6.09
N GLY A 36 -14.55 -6.51 7.43
CA GLY A 36 -13.81 -5.51 8.20
C GLY A 36 -14.38 -4.09 8.10
N GLY A 37 -15.43 -3.89 7.31
CA GLY A 37 -16.13 -2.62 7.18
C GLY A 37 -15.39 -1.54 6.40
N ILE A 38 -14.19 -1.80 5.86
CA ILE A 38 -13.42 -0.80 5.10
C ILE A 38 -13.72 -0.91 3.61
N HIS A 39 -14.02 0.23 2.99
CA HIS A 39 -14.35 0.33 1.56
C HIS A 39 -13.99 1.72 1.03
N VAL A 40 -14.02 1.91 -0.29
CA VAL A 40 -13.91 3.23 -0.90
C VAL A 40 -15.17 4.03 -0.56
N SER A 41 -15.00 5.23 -0.04
CA SER A 41 -16.14 6.09 0.33
C SER A 41 -17.02 6.41 -0.88
N THR A 42 -18.32 6.25 -0.73
CA THR A 42 -19.30 6.66 -1.75
C THR A 42 -19.44 8.18 -1.85
N ASP A 43 -19.27 8.88 -0.74
CA ASP A 43 -19.46 10.34 -0.66
C ASP A 43 -18.23 11.10 -1.16
N VAL A 44 -17.04 10.62 -0.79
CA VAL A 44 -15.76 11.22 -1.18
C VAL A 44 -14.81 10.12 -1.65
N PRO A 45 -14.92 9.65 -2.90
CA PRO A 45 -14.34 8.39 -3.38
C PRO A 45 -12.79 8.40 -3.47
N ARG A 46 -12.12 9.48 -3.11
CA ARG A 46 -10.65 9.52 -2.95
C ARG A 46 -10.17 9.11 -1.56
N TYR A 47 -11.09 8.71 -0.66
CA TYR A 47 -10.77 8.22 0.68
C TYR A 47 -11.48 6.91 0.98
N PHE A 48 -11.01 6.22 2.02
CA PHE A 48 -11.64 5.02 2.53
C PHE A 48 -12.60 5.36 3.68
N ALA A 49 -13.67 4.59 3.79
CA ALA A 49 -14.63 4.66 4.87
C ALA A 49 -14.69 3.35 5.65
N GLY A 50 -14.98 3.44 6.95
CA GLY A 50 -15.40 2.32 7.77
C GLY A 50 -16.87 1.97 7.58
N ALA A 51 -17.35 0.90 8.22
CA ALA A 51 -18.76 0.49 8.21
C ALA A 51 -19.70 1.56 8.79
N ASP A 52 -19.19 2.45 9.63
CA ASP A 52 -19.91 3.58 10.22
C ASP A 52 -19.94 4.82 9.31
N GLY A 53 -19.40 4.73 8.10
CA GLY A 53 -19.30 5.82 7.12
C GLY A 53 -18.21 6.86 7.43
N LYS A 54 -17.52 6.75 8.56
CA LYS A 54 -16.40 7.65 8.89
C LYS A 54 -15.14 7.31 8.11
N ALA A 55 -14.30 8.31 7.92
CA ALA A 55 -13.03 8.11 7.25
C ALA A 55 -12.13 7.12 7.99
N TRP A 56 -11.60 6.15 7.26
CA TRP A 56 -10.51 5.30 7.72
C TRP A 56 -9.22 5.71 7.00
N ILE A 57 -8.23 6.17 7.76
CA ILE A 57 -6.94 6.63 7.24
C ILE A 57 -5.92 5.49 7.41
N PRO A 58 -5.43 4.86 6.32
CA PRO A 58 -4.39 3.84 6.42
C PRO A 58 -3.08 4.42 7.00
N ILE A 59 -2.66 3.88 8.13
CA ILE A 59 -1.32 4.06 8.69
C ILE A 59 -0.60 2.75 8.44
N GLY A 60 0.12 2.67 7.32
CA GLY A 60 0.58 1.42 6.75
C GLY A 60 2.09 1.20 6.81
N LEU A 61 2.48 -0.08 6.86
CA LEU A 61 3.86 -0.54 6.74
C LEU A 61 3.90 -1.84 5.96
N ASN A 62 4.93 -2.00 5.12
CA ASN A 62 5.18 -3.23 4.38
C ASN A 62 5.85 -4.28 5.28
N ILE A 63 5.11 -4.93 6.18
CA ILE A 63 5.58 -6.12 6.92
C ILE A 63 5.23 -7.35 6.08
N CYS A 64 5.91 -7.52 4.94
CA CYS A 64 5.44 -8.41 3.89
C CYS A 64 5.72 -9.89 4.15
N PHE A 65 6.83 -10.21 4.79
CA PHE A 65 7.29 -11.59 5.05
C PHE A 65 8.44 -11.59 6.07
N SER A 66 8.82 -12.76 6.57
CA SER A 66 10.10 -12.92 7.28
C SER A 66 11.16 -13.37 6.28
N ARG A 67 12.30 -12.66 6.22
CA ARG A 67 13.40 -13.02 5.30
C ARG A 67 14.04 -14.34 5.73
N THR A 68 14.28 -15.18 4.75
CA THR A 68 14.99 -16.46 4.91
C THR A 68 16.18 -16.46 3.98
N LYS A 69 17.33 -16.95 4.44
CA LYS A 69 18.55 -16.99 3.61
C LYS A 69 18.49 -18.12 2.58
N ASP A 70 17.92 -19.25 2.95
CA ASP A 70 18.03 -20.51 2.22
C ASP A 70 16.68 -21.18 1.91
N GLY A 71 15.68 -20.38 1.51
CA GLY A 71 14.37 -20.91 1.16
C GLY A 71 13.36 -20.93 2.33
N ARG A 72 12.56 -21.99 2.45
CA ARG A 72 11.51 -22.07 3.46
C ARG A 72 12.09 -22.43 4.83
N PRO A 73 11.81 -21.65 5.87
CA PRO A 73 12.22 -21.98 7.24
C PRO A 73 11.43 -23.20 7.76
N THR A 74 12.07 -24.05 8.54
CA THR A 74 11.45 -25.25 9.15
C THR A 74 11.83 -25.40 10.61
N GLY A 75 11.08 -26.22 11.35
CA GLY A 75 11.39 -26.55 12.75
C GLY A 75 11.58 -25.34 13.65
N ALA A 76 12.63 -25.34 14.44
CA ALA A 76 12.92 -24.27 15.41
C ALA A 76 13.16 -22.90 14.74
N ASP A 77 13.79 -22.85 13.56
CA ASP A 77 14.00 -21.60 12.82
C ASP A 77 12.67 -20.97 12.40
N LEU A 78 11.69 -21.78 11.98
CA LEU A 78 10.36 -21.28 11.65
C LEU A 78 9.67 -20.64 12.85
N GLU A 79 9.75 -21.24 14.04
CA GLU A 79 9.15 -20.67 15.24
C GLU A 79 9.81 -19.36 15.66
N VAL A 80 11.13 -19.25 15.55
CA VAL A 80 11.85 -17.99 15.78
C VAL A 80 11.36 -16.89 14.84
N ARG A 81 11.20 -17.21 13.55
CA ARG A 81 10.74 -16.25 12.56
C ARG A 81 9.26 -15.88 12.70
N ARG A 82 8.41 -16.83 13.09
CA ARG A 82 7.01 -16.57 13.44
C ARG A 82 6.94 -15.59 14.62
N ALA A 83 7.71 -15.83 15.67
CA ALA A 83 7.75 -14.96 16.85
C ALA A 83 8.29 -13.55 16.52
N GLU A 84 9.34 -13.46 15.71
CA GLU A 84 9.89 -12.19 15.24
C GLU A 84 8.85 -11.40 14.44
N PHE A 85 8.19 -12.06 13.47
CA PHE A 85 7.16 -11.46 12.64
C PHE A 85 5.97 -10.95 13.47
N GLU A 86 5.48 -11.76 14.40
CA GLU A 86 4.44 -11.36 15.33
C GLU A 86 4.85 -10.18 16.20
N GLY A 87 6.12 -10.16 16.65
CA GLY A 87 6.68 -9.05 17.41
C GLY A 87 6.73 -7.74 16.64
N TRP A 88 6.93 -7.77 15.32
CA TRP A 88 6.81 -6.58 14.46
C TRP A 88 5.37 -6.09 14.37
N LEU A 89 4.40 -7.00 14.18
CA LEU A 89 2.97 -6.64 14.14
C LEU A 89 2.52 -5.99 15.46
N ASP A 90 2.94 -6.56 16.60
CA ASP A 90 2.60 -6.03 17.92
C ASP A 90 3.13 -4.61 18.13
N ARG A 91 4.40 -4.38 17.83
CA ARG A 91 5.03 -3.06 17.97
C ARG A 91 4.41 -2.05 17.02
N PHE A 92 4.11 -2.46 15.79
CA PHE A 92 3.47 -1.61 14.81
C PHE A 92 2.05 -1.19 15.25
N ALA A 93 1.23 -2.14 15.69
CA ALA A 93 -0.11 -1.85 16.21
C ALA A 93 -0.06 -0.95 17.46
N ALA A 94 0.84 -1.25 18.41
CA ALA A 94 1.05 -0.42 19.62
C ALA A 94 1.51 1.01 19.31
N SER A 95 2.10 1.23 18.12
CA SER A 95 2.53 2.54 17.63
C SER A 95 1.48 3.23 16.75
N GLY A 96 0.22 2.79 16.76
CA GLY A 96 -0.88 3.40 16.01
C GLY A 96 -0.95 2.98 14.55
N GLY A 97 -0.13 2.02 14.12
CA GLY A 97 -0.27 1.38 12.81
C GLY A 97 -1.56 0.59 12.70
N ASN A 98 -2.20 0.60 11.54
CA ASN A 98 -3.51 -0.05 11.35
C ASN A 98 -3.62 -0.83 10.03
N TYR A 99 -2.58 -0.83 9.17
CA TYR A 99 -2.61 -1.42 7.83
C TYR A 99 -1.29 -2.10 7.48
N VAL A 100 -1.34 -3.37 7.08
CA VAL A 100 -0.17 -4.18 6.73
C VAL A 100 -0.38 -4.85 5.38
N ARG A 101 0.68 -4.98 4.61
CA ARG A 101 0.71 -5.75 3.36
C ARG A 101 1.47 -7.05 3.57
N LEU A 102 0.90 -8.19 3.12
CA LEU A 102 1.54 -9.50 3.14
C LEU A 102 1.76 -10.03 1.72
N TRP A 103 2.90 -10.68 1.48
CA TRP A 103 3.22 -11.36 0.21
C TRP A 103 3.02 -12.86 0.33
N LEU A 104 1.90 -13.37 -0.21
CA LEU A 104 1.56 -14.79 -0.14
C LEU A 104 2.39 -15.66 -1.12
N GLY A 105 3.00 -15.04 -2.13
CA GLY A 105 3.95 -15.72 -3.04
C GLY A 105 5.37 -15.88 -2.46
N HIS A 106 5.67 -15.34 -1.25
CA HIS A 106 6.96 -15.52 -0.60
C HIS A 106 7.04 -16.84 0.15
N ALA A 107 8.23 -17.45 0.19
CA ALA A 107 8.48 -18.77 0.81
C ALA A 107 7.92 -18.90 2.25
N PHE A 108 7.84 -17.83 3.02
CA PHE A 108 7.28 -17.81 4.37
C PHE A 108 5.76 -18.07 4.41
N PHE A 109 5.03 -17.64 3.38
CA PHE A 109 3.57 -17.72 3.29
C PHE A 109 3.03 -18.56 2.13
N GLU A 110 3.89 -19.02 1.18
CA GLU A 110 3.44 -19.70 -0.03
C GLU A 110 2.80 -21.06 0.29
N ILE A 111 1.49 -21.12 0.15
CA ILE A 111 0.71 -22.32 0.48
C ILE A 111 0.74 -23.40 -0.61
N MET A 112 1.07 -23.05 -1.87
CA MET A 112 1.14 -23.99 -3.00
C MET A 112 2.51 -23.88 -3.72
N PRO A 113 3.59 -24.36 -3.09
CA PRO A 113 4.94 -24.05 -3.55
C PRO A 113 5.40 -24.82 -4.78
N GLU A 114 5.00 -26.10 -4.95
CA GLU A 114 5.62 -26.99 -5.92
C GLU A 114 4.66 -27.53 -6.97
N ARG A 115 3.48 -28.00 -6.58
CA ARG A 115 2.54 -28.68 -7.48
C ARG A 115 1.13 -28.11 -7.37
N PRO A 116 0.42 -28.03 -8.51
CA PRO A 116 -0.97 -27.57 -8.51
C PRO A 116 -1.86 -28.44 -7.61
N GLY A 117 -2.54 -27.81 -6.67
CA GLY A 117 -3.48 -28.46 -5.76
C GLY A 117 -2.84 -29.16 -4.55
N GLU A 118 -1.51 -29.17 -4.42
CA GLU A 118 -0.81 -29.64 -3.23
C GLU A 118 -0.49 -28.44 -2.31
N PHE A 119 -1.14 -28.38 -1.16
CA PHE A 119 -1.00 -27.29 -0.22
C PHE A 119 -0.12 -27.67 0.96
N ASP A 120 0.82 -26.79 1.30
CA ASP A 120 1.71 -26.98 2.44
C ASP A 120 1.01 -26.60 3.75
N PRO A 121 0.76 -27.55 4.65
CA PRO A 121 0.04 -27.30 5.90
C PRO A 121 0.80 -26.35 6.82
N THR A 122 2.13 -26.33 6.77
CA THR A 122 2.97 -25.46 7.60
C THR A 122 2.86 -23.99 7.16
N ALA A 123 2.82 -23.75 5.84
CA ALA A 123 2.58 -22.41 5.31
C ALA A 123 1.16 -21.93 5.58
N VAL A 124 0.16 -22.80 5.44
CA VAL A 124 -1.23 -22.53 5.79
C VAL A 124 -1.33 -22.14 7.27
N GLU A 125 -0.73 -22.92 8.17
CA GLU A 125 -0.70 -22.61 9.61
C GLU A 125 -0.05 -21.25 9.88
N THR A 126 1.10 -20.96 9.25
CA THR A 126 1.82 -19.68 9.39
C THR A 126 0.96 -18.51 8.96
N LEU A 127 0.33 -18.61 7.78
CA LEU A 127 -0.57 -17.59 7.26
C LEU A 127 -1.76 -17.35 8.21
N MET A 128 -2.45 -18.42 8.60
CA MET A 128 -3.63 -18.30 9.45
C MET A 128 -3.30 -17.80 10.86
N ARG A 129 -2.11 -18.13 11.38
CA ARG A 129 -1.61 -17.60 12.67
C ARG A 129 -1.42 -16.08 12.59
N VAL A 130 -0.81 -15.58 11.51
CA VAL A 130 -0.62 -14.15 11.26
C VAL A 130 -1.95 -13.42 11.06
N VAL A 131 -2.86 -13.98 10.25
CA VAL A 131 -4.20 -13.39 10.04
C VAL A 131 -4.94 -13.24 11.38
N ARG A 132 -5.03 -14.31 12.17
CA ARG A 132 -5.66 -14.25 13.52
C ARG A 132 -4.96 -13.26 14.45
N ARG A 133 -3.63 -13.08 14.33
CA ARG A 133 -2.93 -12.06 15.10
C ARG A 133 -3.37 -10.66 14.69
N CYS A 134 -3.46 -10.38 13.40
CA CYS A 134 -3.94 -9.10 12.86
C CYS A 134 -5.39 -8.82 13.28
N GLU A 135 -6.27 -9.81 13.27
CA GLU A 135 -7.65 -9.69 13.79
C GLU A 135 -7.67 -9.21 15.24
N ARG A 136 -6.88 -9.85 16.12
CA ARG A 136 -6.80 -9.46 17.53
C ARG A 136 -6.21 -8.06 17.74
N LEU A 137 -5.28 -7.64 16.90
CA LEU A 137 -4.64 -6.33 16.96
C LEU A 137 -5.45 -5.22 16.25
N GLY A 138 -6.53 -5.56 15.54
CA GLY A 138 -7.30 -4.61 14.74
C GLY A 138 -6.58 -4.16 13.46
N LEU A 139 -5.48 -4.81 13.07
CA LEU A 139 -4.73 -4.52 11.84
C LEU A 139 -5.51 -4.99 10.62
N LYS A 140 -5.55 -4.14 9.59
CA LYS A 140 -6.12 -4.49 8.29
C LYS A 140 -5.03 -4.99 7.35
N LEU A 141 -5.39 -5.95 6.48
CA LEU A 141 -4.47 -6.64 5.59
C LEU A 141 -4.82 -6.40 4.13
N LYS A 142 -3.81 -6.07 3.34
CA LYS A 142 -3.79 -6.28 1.89
C LYS A 142 -2.95 -7.52 1.60
N LEU A 143 -3.54 -8.49 0.91
CA LEU A 143 -2.89 -9.74 0.55
C LEU A 143 -2.43 -9.71 -0.90
N THR A 144 -1.12 -9.74 -1.12
CA THR A 144 -0.49 -9.84 -2.44
C THR A 144 -0.31 -11.31 -2.77
N LEU A 145 -1.02 -11.79 -3.80
CA LEU A 145 -1.10 -13.22 -4.13
C LEU A 145 0.19 -13.77 -4.72
N GLU A 146 0.84 -12.99 -5.59
CA GLU A 146 2.11 -13.37 -6.23
C GLU A 146 3.12 -12.23 -6.20
N SER A 147 4.39 -12.61 -6.23
CA SER A 147 5.54 -11.70 -6.37
C SER A 147 6.64 -12.42 -7.10
N PHE A 148 7.38 -11.75 -7.95
CA PHE A 148 8.63 -12.17 -8.63
C PHE A 148 8.86 -13.69 -8.81
N ARG A 149 7.80 -14.50 -8.85
CA ARG A 149 7.91 -15.90 -9.18
C ARG A 149 8.24 -16.03 -10.66
N THR A 150 9.37 -16.62 -10.98
CA THR A 150 9.74 -16.81 -12.38
C THR A 150 8.82 -17.85 -13.03
N VAL A 151 8.31 -17.52 -14.20
CA VAL A 151 7.59 -18.46 -15.09
C VAL A 151 8.51 -19.00 -16.19
N PHE A 152 9.81 -18.82 -16.02
CA PHE A 152 10.80 -19.29 -16.98
C PHE A 152 11.22 -20.75 -16.70
N PRO A 153 11.55 -21.54 -17.72
CA PRO A 153 12.14 -22.85 -17.56
C PRO A 153 13.42 -22.79 -16.72
N LYS A 154 13.70 -23.89 -15.99
CA LYS A 154 14.95 -24.05 -15.25
C LYS A 154 16.16 -23.84 -16.17
N GLY A 155 17.07 -22.94 -15.78
CA GLY A 155 18.25 -22.55 -16.56
C GLY A 155 18.07 -21.30 -17.42
N GLN A 156 16.86 -20.71 -17.43
CA GLN A 156 16.56 -19.39 -18.00
C GLN A 156 16.09 -18.41 -16.93
N GLU A 157 16.31 -18.77 -15.66
CA GLU A 157 15.98 -17.92 -14.53
C GLU A 157 16.73 -16.58 -14.69
N GLY A 158 15.98 -15.48 -14.65
CA GLY A 158 16.54 -14.15 -14.75
C GLY A 158 17.61 -13.92 -13.68
N THR A 159 18.75 -13.39 -14.09
CA THR A 159 19.80 -12.96 -13.18
C THR A 159 19.36 -11.73 -12.42
N GLY A 160 19.56 -11.67 -11.10
CA GLY A 160 19.32 -10.48 -10.28
C GLY A 160 18.24 -10.65 -9.22
N LEU A 161 17.57 -9.57 -8.90
CA LEU A 161 16.61 -9.44 -7.79
C LEU A 161 15.52 -10.53 -7.79
N TYR A 162 15.15 -11.02 -8.96
CA TYR A 162 14.07 -11.97 -9.18
C TYR A 162 14.47 -13.43 -8.91
N ALA A 163 15.74 -13.79 -9.08
CA ALA A 163 16.23 -15.15 -8.85
C ALA A 163 16.23 -15.54 -7.36
N ALA A 164 16.22 -14.56 -6.45
CA ALA A 164 16.32 -14.81 -5.01
C ALA A 164 15.02 -15.30 -4.36
N PHE A 165 13.86 -15.14 -5.00
CA PHE A 165 12.57 -15.38 -4.33
C PHE A 165 12.00 -16.77 -4.59
N PHE A 166 12.25 -17.40 -5.74
CA PHE A 166 11.75 -18.75 -6.00
C PHE A 166 12.47 -19.45 -7.17
N ASN A 167 13.29 -20.44 -6.89
CA ASN A 167 14.00 -21.21 -7.91
C ASN A 167 13.15 -22.29 -8.60
N ARG A 168 11.90 -22.52 -8.18
CA ARG A 168 11.01 -23.52 -8.75
C ARG A 168 9.71 -22.84 -9.14
N SER A 169 9.50 -22.72 -10.44
CA SER A 169 8.24 -22.19 -10.93
C SER A 169 7.16 -23.27 -10.96
N LEU A 170 6.08 -23.03 -10.22
CA LEU A 170 4.86 -23.82 -10.27
C LEU A 170 4.29 -23.94 -11.69
N TYR A 171 4.57 -22.97 -12.52
CA TYR A 171 4.01 -22.80 -13.87
C TYR A 171 4.94 -23.27 -14.99
N ALA A 172 6.23 -23.45 -14.74
CA ALA A 172 7.21 -23.84 -15.76
C ALA A 172 6.87 -25.11 -16.55
N PRO A 173 6.22 -26.14 -15.95
CA PRO A 173 5.78 -27.32 -16.71
C PRO A 173 4.68 -27.03 -17.74
N TYR A 174 3.97 -25.89 -17.61
CA TYR A 174 2.77 -25.56 -18.38
C TYR A 174 2.96 -24.34 -19.29
N ALA A 175 4.01 -23.56 -19.10
CA ALA A 175 4.29 -22.37 -19.87
C ALA A 175 5.81 -22.21 -20.07
N ALA A 176 6.24 -22.05 -21.32
CA ALA A 176 7.65 -21.90 -21.67
C ALA A 176 8.23 -20.51 -21.37
N ASN A 177 7.38 -19.52 -21.21
CA ASN A 177 7.74 -18.13 -20.95
C ASN A 177 6.55 -17.36 -20.40
N LEU A 178 6.75 -16.08 -20.05
CA LEU A 178 5.71 -15.22 -19.48
C LEU A 178 4.50 -15.07 -20.43
N HIS A 179 4.70 -14.83 -21.71
CA HIS A 179 3.60 -14.70 -22.67
C HIS A 179 2.73 -15.96 -22.66
N ALA A 180 3.35 -17.15 -22.76
CA ALA A 180 2.63 -18.42 -22.67
C ALA A 180 1.89 -18.57 -21.33
N PHE A 181 2.48 -18.13 -20.22
CA PHE A 181 1.82 -18.15 -18.91
C PHE A 181 0.55 -17.26 -18.89
N LEU A 182 0.65 -16.01 -19.34
CA LEU A 182 -0.46 -15.06 -19.30
C LEU A 182 -1.63 -15.44 -20.21
N HIS A 183 -1.36 -16.23 -21.27
CA HIS A 183 -2.37 -16.73 -22.22
C HIS A 183 -2.81 -18.18 -21.97
N SER A 184 -2.24 -18.87 -20.98
CA SER A 184 -2.58 -20.26 -20.66
C SER A 184 -3.74 -20.37 -19.70
N GLU A 185 -4.89 -20.92 -20.14
CA GLU A 185 -5.99 -21.29 -19.25
C GLU A 185 -5.54 -22.24 -18.15
N ARG A 186 -4.61 -23.16 -18.45
CA ARG A 186 -4.08 -24.09 -17.44
C ARG A 186 -3.33 -23.35 -16.33
N CYS A 187 -2.47 -22.39 -16.67
CA CYS A 187 -1.76 -21.58 -15.69
C CYS A 187 -2.73 -20.70 -14.89
N TYR A 188 -3.75 -20.15 -15.56
CA TYR A 188 -4.80 -19.37 -14.90
C TYR A 188 -5.57 -20.23 -13.88
N GLU A 189 -5.97 -21.43 -14.24
CA GLU A 189 -6.67 -22.36 -13.33
C GLU A 189 -5.80 -22.82 -12.16
N ILE A 190 -4.49 -22.98 -12.36
CA ILE A 190 -3.53 -23.26 -11.29
C ILE A 190 -3.51 -22.08 -10.30
N TYR A 191 -3.41 -20.85 -10.82
CA TYR A 191 -3.45 -19.64 -10.01
C TYR A 191 -4.76 -19.54 -9.21
N MET A 192 -5.89 -19.71 -9.88
CA MET A 192 -7.21 -19.68 -9.24
C MET A 192 -7.43 -20.85 -8.27
N GLY A 193 -6.73 -21.96 -8.43
CA GLY A 193 -6.70 -23.06 -7.46
C GLY A 193 -6.17 -22.61 -6.10
N LYS A 194 -5.08 -21.83 -6.08
CA LYS A 194 -4.55 -21.21 -4.86
C LYS A 194 -5.57 -20.23 -4.25
N VAL A 195 -6.18 -19.41 -5.08
CA VAL A 195 -7.20 -18.45 -4.61
C VAL A 195 -8.42 -19.14 -3.99
N ARG A 196 -8.89 -20.23 -4.60
CA ARG A 196 -9.99 -21.05 -4.04
C ARG A 196 -9.62 -21.64 -2.67
N GLU A 197 -8.38 -22.08 -2.50
CA GLU A 197 -7.94 -22.57 -1.19
C GLU A 197 -7.93 -21.46 -0.13
N LEU A 198 -7.46 -20.25 -0.48
CA LEU A 198 -7.51 -19.10 0.42
C LEU A 198 -8.95 -18.73 0.82
N ALA A 199 -9.90 -18.87 -0.11
CA ALA A 199 -11.33 -18.72 0.18
C ALA A 199 -11.83 -19.83 1.12
N ARG A 200 -11.45 -21.10 0.88
CA ARG A 200 -11.79 -22.25 1.75
C ARG A 200 -11.25 -22.08 3.17
N LEU A 201 -10.10 -21.45 3.32
CA LEU A 201 -9.50 -21.11 4.62
C LEU A 201 -10.23 -19.97 5.34
N GLY A 202 -11.27 -19.36 4.73
CA GLY A 202 -12.10 -18.33 5.34
C GLY A 202 -11.53 -16.91 5.24
N LEU A 203 -10.52 -16.66 4.39
CA LEU A 203 -9.92 -15.33 4.26
C LEU A 203 -10.89 -14.30 3.67
N GLY A 204 -11.91 -14.74 2.92
CA GLY A 204 -13.00 -13.88 2.44
C GLY A 204 -13.92 -13.37 3.54
N ASP A 205 -13.92 -14.01 4.72
CA ASP A 205 -14.74 -13.64 5.87
C ASP A 205 -13.93 -13.01 7.00
N SER A 206 -12.60 -12.99 6.90
CA SER A 206 -11.74 -12.40 7.91
C SER A 206 -11.94 -10.88 8.02
N PRO A 207 -12.22 -10.33 9.22
CA PRO A 207 -12.34 -8.89 9.43
C PRO A 207 -11.01 -8.14 9.26
N ALA A 208 -9.89 -8.85 9.22
CA ALA A 208 -8.58 -8.26 8.95
C ALA A 208 -8.35 -8.05 7.45
N VAL A 209 -8.78 -8.97 6.57
CA VAL A 209 -8.50 -8.90 5.14
C VAL A 209 -9.44 -7.90 4.46
N ILE A 210 -8.91 -6.81 3.92
CA ILE A 210 -9.70 -5.75 3.27
C ILE A 210 -9.42 -5.62 1.77
N ALA A 211 -8.29 -6.13 1.28
CA ALA A 211 -7.94 -6.00 -0.13
C ALA A 211 -7.08 -7.15 -0.65
N TRP A 212 -7.26 -7.48 -1.92
CA TRP A 212 -6.49 -8.44 -2.70
C TRP A 212 -5.69 -7.72 -3.78
N GLU A 213 -4.41 -8.08 -3.89
CA GLU A 213 -3.51 -7.61 -4.93
C GLU A 213 -3.02 -8.82 -5.74
N PRO A 214 -3.35 -8.93 -7.04
CA PRO A 214 -2.99 -10.08 -7.85
C PRO A 214 -1.50 -10.37 -7.88
N TRP A 215 -0.68 -9.33 -8.08
CA TRP A 215 0.76 -9.49 -8.26
C TRP A 215 1.51 -8.24 -7.80
N ASN A 216 2.59 -8.42 -7.04
CA ASN A 216 3.46 -7.29 -6.71
C ASN A 216 4.23 -6.82 -7.94
N GLU A 217 4.13 -5.51 -8.23
CA GLU A 217 4.90 -4.85 -9.29
C GLU A 217 4.83 -5.59 -10.64
N ILE A 218 3.61 -5.92 -11.06
CA ILE A 218 3.39 -6.72 -12.26
C ILE A 218 3.95 -6.08 -13.54
N GLY A 219 4.14 -4.78 -13.59
CA GLY A 219 4.78 -4.08 -14.70
C GLY A 219 6.25 -4.48 -14.90
N CYS A 220 6.91 -5.05 -13.89
CA CYS A 220 8.29 -5.51 -13.99
C CYS A 220 8.43 -6.87 -14.71
N ILE A 221 7.33 -7.61 -14.95
CA ILE A 221 7.39 -8.95 -15.50
C ILE A 221 7.12 -9.02 -17.02
N GLY A 222 6.66 -7.95 -17.66
CA GLY A 222 6.43 -7.98 -19.12
C GLY A 222 5.62 -6.85 -19.69
N PRO A 223 5.29 -6.92 -21.00
CA PRO A 223 4.54 -5.90 -21.72
C PRO A 223 3.15 -5.67 -21.10
N TRP A 224 2.91 -4.45 -20.67
CA TRP A 224 1.70 -4.11 -19.93
C TRP A 224 0.43 -4.15 -20.78
N ARG A 225 0.42 -3.47 -21.92
CA ARG A 225 -0.82 -3.22 -22.67
C ARG A 225 -1.45 -4.48 -23.26
N ASN A 226 -0.64 -5.37 -23.81
CA ASN A 226 -1.12 -6.50 -24.60
C ASN A 226 -1.30 -7.79 -23.79
N ASP A 227 -0.52 -7.97 -22.75
CA ASP A 227 -0.46 -9.22 -21.99
C ASP A 227 -0.86 -9.03 -20.52
N VAL A 228 -0.08 -8.24 -19.80
CA VAL A 228 -0.16 -8.12 -18.33
C VAL A 228 -1.44 -7.40 -17.89
N GLY A 229 -1.80 -6.31 -18.56
CA GLY A 229 -3.01 -5.52 -18.23
C GLY A 229 -4.30 -6.33 -18.40
N PRO A 230 -4.57 -6.92 -19.58
CA PRO A 230 -5.75 -7.78 -19.79
C PRO A 230 -5.83 -8.97 -18.84
N TRP A 231 -4.70 -9.61 -18.54
CA TRP A 231 -4.63 -10.70 -17.55
C TRP A 231 -5.00 -10.21 -16.15
N SER A 232 -4.42 -9.09 -15.71
CA SER A 232 -4.74 -8.47 -14.41
C SER A 232 -6.21 -8.09 -14.30
N ASP A 233 -6.78 -7.53 -15.35
CA ASP A 233 -8.18 -7.13 -15.42
C ASP A 233 -9.12 -8.33 -15.25
N ARG A 234 -8.83 -9.43 -15.97
CA ARG A 234 -9.56 -10.70 -15.83
C ARG A 234 -9.50 -11.19 -14.39
N LEU A 235 -8.30 -11.25 -13.82
CA LEU A 235 -8.10 -11.78 -12.48
C LEU A 235 -8.78 -10.91 -11.40
N MET A 236 -8.71 -9.59 -11.51
CA MET A 236 -9.40 -8.71 -10.55
C MET A 236 -10.92 -8.87 -10.61
N ARG A 237 -11.51 -9.07 -11.80
CA ARG A 237 -12.95 -9.40 -11.91
C ARG A 237 -13.29 -10.72 -11.22
N ASP A 238 -12.46 -11.75 -11.37
CA ASP A 238 -12.71 -13.05 -10.75
C ASP A 238 -12.47 -13.01 -9.23
N LEU A 239 -11.45 -12.28 -8.76
CA LEU A 239 -11.25 -12.02 -7.32
C LEU A 239 -12.44 -11.29 -6.71
N ARG A 240 -12.99 -10.28 -7.39
CA ARG A 240 -14.16 -9.53 -6.92
C ARG A 240 -15.41 -10.41 -6.83
N ARG A 241 -15.59 -11.35 -7.77
CA ARG A 241 -16.68 -12.35 -7.69
C ARG A 241 -16.50 -13.31 -6.53
N MET A 242 -15.27 -13.73 -6.26
CA MET A 242 -14.97 -14.67 -5.18
C MET A 242 -14.97 -14.00 -3.80
N PHE A 243 -14.55 -12.74 -3.73
CA PHE A 243 -14.42 -11.96 -2.51
C PHE A 243 -15.21 -10.65 -2.59
N PRO A 244 -16.56 -10.71 -2.70
CA PRO A 244 -17.37 -9.52 -2.99
C PRO A 244 -17.39 -8.47 -1.88
N ARG A 245 -16.88 -8.82 -0.70
CA ARG A 245 -16.80 -7.91 0.47
C ARG A 245 -15.42 -7.28 0.65
N GLN A 246 -14.50 -7.49 -0.28
CA GLN A 246 -13.12 -7.01 -0.20
C GLN A 246 -12.75 -6.26 -1.48
N MET A 247 -11.90 -5.27 -1.34
CA MET A 247 -11.40 -4.49 -2.46
C MET A 247 -10.38 -5.29 -3.28
N THR A 248 -10.22 -4.88 -4.53
CA THR A 248 -9.14 -5.37 -5.41
C THR A 248 -8.28 -4.18 -5.86
N THR A 249 -6.98 -4.43 -6.01
CA THR A 249 -6.05 -3.41 -6.45
C THR A 249 -4.84 -4.04 -7.11
N GLN A 250 -4.27 -3.39 -8.12
CA GLN A 250 -3.04 -3.80 -8.78
C GLN A 250 -2.04 -2.65 -8.75
N ASN A 251 -0.77 -2.95 -8.63
CA ASN A 251 0.31 -1.98 -8.77
C ASN A 251 1.29 -2.34 -9.88
N LEU A 252 2.09 -1.37 -10.22
CA LEU A 252 3.21 -1.46 -11.14
C LEU A 252 4.52 -1.37 -10.33
N GLY A 253 5.65 -1.63 -10.98
CA GLY A 253 6.95 -1.57 -10.35
C GLY A 253 7.31 -0.18 -9.79
N SER A 254 8.38 -0.13 -9.02
CA SER A 254 8.98 1.12 -8.57
C SER A 254 9.72 1.77 -9.74
N PHE A 255 9.19 2.86 -10.24
CA PHE A 255 9.70 3.47 -11.46
C PHE A 255 10.52 4.70 -11.16
N SER A 256 11.73 4.64 -11.65
CA SER A 256 12.69 5.73 -11.66
C SER A 256 12.89 6.34 -13.04
N GLY A 257 12.13 5.89 -14.06
CA GLY A 257 12.18 6.35 -15.45
C GLY A 257 10.80 6.77 -16.01
N PRO A 258 10.78 7.55 -17.09
CA PRO A 258 9.54 8.13 -17.65
C PRO A 258 8.61 7.12 -18.33
N ASP A 259 9.10 5.97 -18.75
CA ASP A 259 8.33 4.94 -19.48
C ASP A 259 7.10 4.45 -18.71
N ILE A 260 7.08 4.68 -17.42
CA ILE A 260 5.98 4.26 -16.54
C ILE A 260 4.69 5.05 -16.77
N PHE A 261 4.77 6.28 -17.23
CA PHE A 261 3.60 7.16 -17.28
C PHE A 261 2.47 6.60 -18.14
N ASP A 262 2.81 5.95 -19.26
CA ASP A 262 1.84 5.22 -20.09
C ASP A 262 1.15 4.06 -19.35
N TYR A 263 1.89 3.40 -18.47
CA TYR A 263 1.35 2.31 -17.64
C TYR A 263 0.43 2.85 -16.54
N TYR A 264 0.76 3.98 -15.93
CA TYR A 264 -0.12 4.66 -14.99
C TYR A 264 -1.45 5.07 -15.62
N ASP A 265 -1.44 5.55 -16.86
CA ASP A 265 -2.65 5.92 -17.57
C ASP A 265 -3.59 4.71 -17.70
N TYR A 266 -3.07 3.53 -18.06
CA TYR A 266 -3.86 2.31 -18.12
C TYR A 266 -4.34 1.86 -16.72
N LEU A 267 -3.45 1.81 -15.75
CA LEU A 267 -3.76 1.41 -14.36
C LEU A 267 -4.91 2.24 -13.76
N CYS A 268 -4.89 3.55 -14.01
CA CYS A 268 -5.90 4.48 -13.51
C CYS A 268 -7.29 4.26 -14.12
N THR A 269 -7.38 3.64 -15.30
CA THR A 269 -8.64 3.35 -16.00
C THR A 269 -9.21 1.96 -15.69
N MET A 270 -8.43 1.06 -15.09
CA MET A 270 -8.88 -0.30 -14.77
C MET A 270 -10.07 -0.27 -13.80
N GLU A 271 -11.21 -0.81 -14.21
CA GLU A 271 -12.43 -0.83 -13.41
C GLU A 271 -12.28 -1.61 -12.11
N GLY A 272 -11.61 -2.78 -12.17
CA GLY A 272 -11.33 -3.64 -11.02
C GLY A 272 -10.35 -3.06 -10.00
N ASN A 273 -9.70 -1.93 -10.29
CA ASN A 273 -8.74 -1.30 -9.41
C ASN A 273 -9.43 -0.30 -8.48
N ASP A 274 -9.88 -0.74 -7.29
CA ASP A 274 -10.66 0.07 -6.36
C ASP A 274 -9.88 1.28 -5.82
N PHE A 275 -8.57 1.14 -5.64
CA PHE A 275 -7.66 2.22 -5.27
C PHE A 275 -6.34 2.09 -6.00
N LEU A 276 -5.67 3.22 -6.18
CA LEU A 276 -4.42 3.32 -6.94
C LEU A 276 -3.22 3.21 -6.01
N GLN A 277 -2.17 2.57 -6.49
CA GLN A 277 -0.94 2.38 -5.75
C GLN A 277 0.25 2.82 -6.58
N VAL A 278 1.15 3.57 -5.96
CA VAL A 278 2.44 3.95 -6.55
C VAL A 278 3.57 3.46 -5.64
N HIS A 279 4.68 3.04 -6.25
CA HIS A 279 5.93 2.74 -5.59
C HIS A 279 6.97 3.75 -6.05
N ARG A 280 7.68 4.37 -5.11
CA ARG A 280 8.73 5.33 -5.43
C ARG A 280 9.83 5.32 -4.36
N TYR A 281 11.06 5.24 -4.81
CA TYR A 281 12.23 5.18 -3.93
C TYR A 281 13.18 6.33 -4.17
N LEU A 282 13.86 6.75 -3.10
CA LEU A 282 15.08 7.54 -3.22
C LEU A 282 16.15 6.63 -3.83
N ASP A 283 16.47 6.87 -5.08
CA ASP A 283 17.42 6.08 -5.90
C ASP A 283 18.27 7.03 -6.74
N CYS A 284 19.51 7.25 -6.29
CA CYS A 284 20.45 8.14 -7.00
C CYS A 284 20.94 7.58 -8.36
N GLY A 285 20.54 6.36 -8.75
CA GLY A 285 20.73 5.79 -10.08
C GLY A 285 19.49 5.87 -10.98
N GLY A 286 18.36 6.39 -10.46
CA GLY A 286 17.12 6.55 -11.25
C GLY A 286 17.22 7.67 -12.28
N GLU A 287 16.41 7.60 -13.34
CA GLU A 287 16.40 8.60 -14.41
C GLU A 287 15.61 9.86 -14.04
N LEU A 288 14.57 9.74 -13.18
CA LEU A 288 13.76 10.88 -12.75
C LEU A 288 14.50 11.70 -11.68
N ASP A 289 14.70 12.98 -11.91
CA ASP A 289 15.34 13.89 -10.97
C ASP A 289 14.71 13.88 -9.57
N VAL A 290 13.40 13.68 -9.51
CA VAL A 290 12.67 13.60 -8.23
C VAL A 290 13.16 12.44 -7.36
N CYS A 291 13.69 11.36 -7.95
CA CYS A 291 14.28 10.23 -7.22
C CYS A 291 15.61 10.57 -6.52
N HIS A 292 16.22 11.69 -6.85
CA HIS A 292 17.46 12.20 -6.24
C HIS A 292 17.20 13.39 -5.30
N GLY A 293 15.95 13.84 -5.23
CA GLY A 293 15.53 15.02 -4.48
C GLY A 293 15.28 14.74 -2.98
N PRO A 294 14.81 15.73 -2.25
CA PRO A 294 14.36 15.54 -0.88
C PRO A 294 13.23 14.52 -0.79
N MET A 295 13.23 13.69 0.26
CA MET A 295 12.27 12.59 0.42
C MET A 295 10.82 13.06 0.46
N ASP A 296 10.54 14.22 1.07
CA ASP A 296 9.20 14.81 1.10
C ASP A 296 8.70 15.20 -0.30
N VAL A 297 9.59 15.71 -1.15
CA VAL A 297 9.26 16.07 -2.54
C VAL A 297 8.98 14.82 -3.37
N LEU A 298 9.85 13.83 -3.27
CA LEU A 298 9.71 12.54 -3.95
C LEU A 298 8.39 11.86 -3.60
N ALA A 299 8.07 11.76 -2.31
CA ALA A 299 6.88 11.07 -1.83
C ALA A 299 5.58 11.81 -2.19
N ALA A 300 5.57 13.14 -2.12
CA ALA A 300 4.44 13.96 -2.51
C ALA A 300 4.20 13.93 -4.03
N ASP A 301 5.26 13.96 -4.84
CA ASP A 301 5.16 13.92 -6.30
C ASP A 301 4.60 12.59 -6.79
N ALA A 302 5.04 11.48 -6.23
CA ALA A 302 4.54 10.15 -6.55
C ALA A 302 3.01 10.03 -6.38
N VAL A 303 2.48 10.58 -5.29
CA VAL A 303 1.02 10.63 -5.04
C VAL A 303 0.32 11.51 -6.05
N ARG A 304 0.88 12.70 -6.33
CA ARG A 304 0.31 13.67 -7.27
C ARG A 304 0.14 13.05 -8.66
N GLU A 305 1.09 12.30 -9.15
CA GLU A 305 1.06 11.67 -10.47
C GLU A 305 -0.19 10.80 -10.69
N LEU A 306 -0.56 9.94 -9.72
CA LEU A 306 -1.76 9.12 -9.83
C LEU A 306 -3.04 9.89 -9.53
N ARG A 307 -3.01 10.78 -8.54
CA ARG A 307 -4.17 11.61 -8.18
C ARG A 307 -4.61 12.49 -9.35
N ASP A 308 -3.66 13.09 -10.06
CA ASP A 308 -3.96 13.98 -11.18
C ASP A 308 -4.53 13.19 -12.38
N ARG A 309 -4.18 11.90 -12.54
CA ARG A 309 -4.75 11.02 -13.55
C ARG A 309 -6.15 10.54 -13.21
N ASN A 310 -6.42 10.24 -11.94
CA ASN A 310 -7.75 9.83 -11.49
C ASN A 310 -8.07 10.39 -10.08
N PRO A 311 -8.63 11.61 -9.99
CA PRO A 311 -8.94 12.25 -8.72
C PRO A 311 -10.12 11.62 -7.97
N ARG A 312 -10.76 10.59 -8.54
CA ARG A 312 -11.95 9.93 -7.98
C ARG A 312 -11.63 8.59 -7.30
N LYS A 313 -10.37 8.17 -7.26
CA LYS A 313 -9.95 6.95 -6.55
C LYS A 313 -9.00 7.31 -5.41
N PRO A 314 -9.00 6.54 -4.31
CA PRO A 314 -7.96 6.67 -3.29
C PRO A 314 -6.60 6.38 -3.91
N VAL A 315 -5.58 7.14 -3.53
CA VAL A 315 -4.18 6.90 -3.91
C VAL A 315 -3.38 6.58 -2.66
N LEU A 316 -2.53 5.56 -2.71
CA LEU A 316 -1.56 5.22 -1.68
C LEU A 316 -0.15 5.19 -2.27
N LEU A 317 0.81 5.79 -1.57
CA LEU A 317 2.23 5.51 -1.77
C LEU A 317 2.53 4.17 -1.07
N ALA A 318 2.32 3.07 -1.80
CA ALA A 318 2.26 1.72 -1.26
C ALA A 318 3.63 1.09 -1.00
N GLU A 319 4.67 1.62 -1.63
CA GLU A 319 6.06 1.37 -1.27
C GLU A 319 6.88 2.65 -1.39
N VAL A 320 7.67 2.91 -0.35
CA VAL A 320 8.61 4.03 -0.32
C VAL A 320 9.81 3.67 0.56
N GLY A 321 10.95 4.24 0.25
CA GLY A 321 12.18 4.05 1.02
C GLY A 321 13.37 4.62 0.27
N ALA A 322 14.58 4.26 0.70
CA ALA A 322 15.81 4.59 0.02
C ALA A 322 16.54 3.30 -0.40
N VAL A 323 17.13 3.31 -1.58
CA VAL A 323 17.86 2.17 -2.15
C VAL A 323 19.28 2.58 -2.58
N LYS A 324 20.13 1.60 -2.77
CA LYS A 324 21.41 1.77 -3.48
C LYS A 324 21.12 2.10 -4.95
N PRO A 325 22.01 2.81 -5.63
CA PRO A 325 21.81 3.17 -7.04
C PRO A 325 21.35 2.01 -7.91
N ASN A 326 20.40 2.30 -8.80
CA ASN A 326 19.73 1.32 -9.67
C ASN A 326 19.02 0.20 -8.90
N HIS A 327 18.46 0.50 -7.76
CA HIS A 327 17.64 -0.41 -6.95
C HIS A 327 18.36 -1.72 -6.52
N THR A 328 19.67 -1.66 -6.32
CA THR A 328 20.52 -2.84 -6.04
C THR A 328 20.49 -3.31 -4.58
N GLY A 329 19.59 -2.79 -3.76
CA GLY A 329 19.38 -3.18 -2.36
C GLY A 329 19.09 -1.99 -1.44
N PRO A 330 18.92 -2.23 -0.14
CA PRO A 330 18.66 -1.17 0.85
C PRO A 330 19.76 -0.12 0.88
N SER A 331 19.39 1.15 1.08
CA SER A 331 20.34 2.26 1.14
C SER A 331 21.31 2.13 2.32
N ILE A 332 22.57 2.51 2.08
CA ILE A 332 23.58 2.63 3.13
C ILE A 332 23.23 3.74 4.16
N LEU A 333 22.42 4.72 3.78
CA LEU A 333 21.96 5.81 4.64
C LEU A 333 21.21 5.31 5.88
N TYR A 334 20.60 4.14 5.82
CA TYR A 334 19.86 3.57 6.94
C TYR A 334 20.69 3.32 8.18
N ALA A 335 21.99 3.05 8.01
CA ALA A 335 22.91 2.89 9.14
C ALA A 335 23.16 4.21 9.88
N GLN A 336 23.01 5.34 9.20
CA GLN A 336 23.26 6.69 9.72
C GLN A 336 21.96 7.34 10.22
N ASP A 337 20.82 7.01 9.61
CA ASP A 337 19.53 7.62 9.93
C ASP A 337 18.89 7.01 11.19
N ARG A 338 19.52 7.25 12.33
CA ARG A 338 19.06 6.78 13.64
C ARG A 338 17.85 7.53 14.15
N GLU A 339 17.64 8.74 13.69
CA GLU A 339 16.49 9.56 14.06
C GLU A 339 15.26 9.33 13.15
N GLY A 340 15.43 8.69 11.98
CA GLY A 340 14.35 8.36 11.08
C GLY A 340 13.87 9.51 10.20
N THR A 341 14.80 10.37 9.75
CA THR A 341 14.50 11.52 8.86
C THR A 341 13.82 11.05 7.56
N LEU A 342 14.36 9.97 6.94
CA LEU A 342 13.79 9.38 5.74
C LEU A 342 12.39 8.82 5.98
N LEU A 343 12.19 8.11 7.09
CA LEU A 343 10.90 7.53 7.47
C LEU A 343 9.87 8.61 7.73
N HIS A 344 10.24 9.65 8.49
CA HIS A 344 9.34 10.76 8.82
C HIS A 344 8.76 11.42 7.56
N ASP A 345 9.61 11.82 6.64
CA ASP A 345 9.20 12.47 5.40
C ASP A 345 8.33 11.54 4.53
N ALA A 346 8.70 10.26 4.45
CA ALA A 346 7.95 9.25 3.72
C ALA A 346 6.54 9.01 4.30
N LEU A 347 6.37 9.12 5.62
CA LEU A 347 5.05 8.97 6.27
C LEU A 347 4.17 10.20 6.07
N PHE A 348 4.72 11.40 6.28
CA PHE A 348 3.92 12.62 6.34
C PHE A 348 3.57 13.17 4.94
N ALA A 349 4.54 13.30 4.06
CA ALA A 349 4.37 13.98 2.78
C ALA A 349 3.22 13.41 1.92
N PRO A 350 3.03 12.10 1.78
CA PRO A 350 1.94 11.56 0.96
C PRO A 350 0.56 12.00 1.41
N PHE A 351 0.25 11.90 2.70
CA PHE A 351 -1.05 12.27 3.24
C PHE A 351 -1.36 13.75 3.00
N PHE A 352 -0.42 14.62 3.31
CA PHE A 352 -0.59 16.06 3.11
C PHE A 352 -0.54 16.49 1.64
N ALA A 353 -0.07 15.60 0.74
CA ALA A 353 -0.17 15.77 -0.71
C ALA A 353 -1.47 15.18 -1.31
N GLY A 354 -2.36 14.65 -0.49
CA GLY A 354 -3.67 14.13 -0.90
C GLY A 354 -3.77 12.63 -1.11
N SER A 355 -2.82 11.84 -0.59
CA SER A 355 -2.98 10.40 -0.42
C SER A 355 -4.10 10.09 0.57
N ALA A 356 -4.74 8.94 0.42
CA ALA A 356 -5.73 8.47 1.39
C ALA A 356 -5.12 8.06 2.73
N GLY A 357 -3.79 7.87 2.81
CA GLY A 357 -3.07 7.47 4.02
C GLY A 357 -1.61 7.92 4.01
N CYS A 358 -0.83 7.47 4.99
CA CYS A 358 0.61 7.71 5.02
C CYS A 358 1.33 6.91 3.91
N GLY A 359 2.59 7.24 3.64
CA GLY A 359 3.45 6.37 2.83
C GLY A 359 3.78 5.06 3.56
N GLN A 360 3.80 3.97 2.82
CA GLN A 360 4.08 2.63 3.36
C GLN A 360 5.55 2.29 3.14
N PHE A 361 6.33 2.40 4.21
CA PHE A 361 7.77 2.17 4.11
C PHE A 361 8.08 0.70 3.82
N TRP A 362 9.08 0.44 2.93
CA TRP A 362 9.42 -0.92 2.51
C TRP A 362 10.39 -1.64 3.45
N HIS A 363 11.42 -0.96 3.91
CA HIS A 363 12.52 -1.58 4.67
C HIS A 363 12.21 -1.71 6.18
N TRP A 364 11.13 -2.41 6.53
CA TRP A 364 10.71 -2.63 7.93
C TRP A 364 11.75 -3.41 8.74
N ASP A 365 12.36 -4.42 8.11
CA ASP A 365 13.28 -5.40 8.72
C ASP A 365 14.74 -4.93 8.75
N SER A 366 15.16 -4.09 7.82
CA SER A 366 16.53 -3.62 7.68
C SER A 366 16.73 -2.15 8.09
N TYR A 367 15.66 -1.42 8.41
CA TYR A 367 15.73 -0.03 8.83
C TYR A 367 14.79 0.30 10.00
N VAL A 368 13.48 0.10 9.86
CA VAL A 368 12.51 0.52 10.89
C VAL A 368 12.70 -0.25 12.19
N ALA A 369 12.71 -1.58 12.13
CA ALA A 369 12.83 -2.43 13.31
C ALA A 369 14.20 -2.38 13.96
N PRO A 370 15.35 -2.47 13.23
CA PRO A 370 16.66 -2.40 13.84
C PRO A 370 16.97 -1.05 14.51
N ASN A 371 16.45 0.06 13.95
CA ASN A 371 16.65 1.39 14.50
C ASN A 371 15.56 1.82 15.52
N GLY A 372 14.56 0.98 15.79
CA GLY A 372 13.51 1.27 16.77
C GLY A 372 12.60 2.43 16.39
N LEU A 373 12.37 2.68 15.09
CA LEU A 373 11.70 3.88 14.57
C LEU A 373 10.16 3.84 14.63
N TRP A 374 9.60 2.93 15.39
CA TRP A 374 8.14 2.74 15.54
C TRP A 374 7.42 4.01 16.00
N HIS A 375 8.07 4.84 16.79
CA HIS A 375 7.50 6.08 17.32
C HIS A 375 7.09 7.09 16.23
N HIS A 376 7.62 7.02 15.01
CA HIS A 376 7.18 7.87 13.91
C HIS A 376 5.74 7.59 13.47
N TYR A 377 5.30 6.34 13.57
CA TYR A 377 3.90 5.98 13.30
C TYR A 377 2.97 6.57 14.36
N ALA A 378 3.35 6.53 15.63
CA ALA A 378 2.58 7.16 16.71
C ALA A 378 2.49 8.68 16.54
N ARG A 379 3.58 9.32 16.12
CA ARG A 379 3.62 10.76 15.82
C ARG A 379 2.75 11.11 14.61
N PHE A 380 2.76 10.28 13.58
CA PHE A 380 1.85 10.46 12.45
C PHE A 380 0.39 10.27 12.87
N ALA A 381 0.06 9.23 13.61
CA ALA A 381 -1.28 8.99 14.14
C ALA A 381 -1.79 10.19 14.95
N LYS A 382 -0.95 10.75 15.81
CA LYS A 382 -1.25 11.96 16.60
C LYS A 382 -1.42 13.20 15.72
N ALA A 383 -0.62 13.34 14.66
CA ALA A 383 -0.71 14.44 13.72
C ALA A 383 -2.06 14.48 12.98
N ILE A 384 -2.68 13.34 12.74
CA ILE A 384 -3.95 13.21 12.02
C ILE A 384 -5.15 12.94 12.94
N GLU A 385 -4.95 12.84 14.25
CA GLU A 385 -5.98 12.53 15.24
C GLU A 385 -7.17 13.49 15.11
N GLY A 386 -8.39 12.93 15.05
CA GLY A 386 -9.63 13.69 14.91
C GLY A 386 -9.87 14.32 13.53
N LEU A 387 -9.03 14.07 12.53
CA LEU A 387 -9.33 14.44 11.15
C LEU A 387 -10.33 13.46 10.53
N ASP A 388 -11.32 13.97 9.85
CA ASP A 388 -12.23 13.20 9.02
C ASP A 388 -12.16 13.70 7.56
N PRO A 389 -11.32 13.10 6.72
CA PRO A 389 -11.16 13.50 5.32
C PRO A 389 -12.44 13.42 4.49
N ILE A 390 -13.41 12.59 4.86
CA ILE A 390 -14.70 12.48 4.17
C ILE A 390 -15.56 13.68 4.55
N ALA A 391 -15.74 13.95 5.84
CA ALA A 391 -16.53 15.09 6.32
C ALA A 391 -15.94 16.42 5.85
N GLU A 392 -14.63 16.56 5.84
CA GLU A 392 -13.90 17.76 5.42
C GLU A 392 -13.80 17.91 3.90
N ASP A 393 -13.90 16.82 3.12
CA ASP A 393 -13.70 16.81 1.66
C ASP A 393 -12.36 17.46 1.26
N PHE A 394 -11.29 17.10 1.94
CA PHE A 394 -9.98 17.77 1.81
C PHE A 394 -9.52 17.90 0.36
N ARG A 395 -9.04 19.09 0.01
CA ARG A 395 -8.40 19.41 -1.26
C ARG A 395 -6.92 19.73 -1.01
N PRO A 396 -6.01 18.95 -1.59
CA PRO A 396 -4.58 19.20 -1.40
C PRO A 396 -4.11 20.42 -2.18
N PHE A 397 -3.17 21.13 -1.60
CA PHE A 397 -2.44 22.21 -2.24
C PHE A 397 -0.98 22.24 -1.76
N LYS A 398 -0.12 22.93 -2.49
CA LYS A 398 1.28 23.12 -2.14
C LYS A 398 1.65 24.59 -2.29
N THR A 399 2.37 25.10 -1.33
CA THR A 399 3.00 26.43 -1.38
C THR A 399 4.32 26.38 -0.62
N GLU A 400 5.03 27.48 -0.57
CA GLU A 400 6.30 27.55 0.15
C GLU A 400 6.65 28.98 0.57
N THR A 401 7.51 29.07 1.55
CA THR A 401 8.27 30.29 1.87
C THR A 401 9.72 30.13 1.40
N ARG A 402 10.55 31.10 1.69
CA ARG A 402 11.98 30.94 1.44
C ARG A 402 12.58 29.75 2.18
N ARG A 403 12.07 29.42 3.38
CA ARG A 403 12.64 28.41 4.28
C ARG A 403 11.85 27.09 4.30
N VAL A 404 10.55 27.11 4.23
CA VAL A 404 9.73 25.90 4.37
C VAL A 404 8.94 25.57 3.12
N ARG A 405 8.82 24.28 2.82
CA ARG A 405 7.79 23.71 1.92
C ARG A 405 6.53 23.46 2.74
N ILE A 406 5.38 23.80 2.19
CA ILE A 406 4.08 23.68 2.84
C ILE A 406 3.19 22.79 1.99
N TYR A 407 2.85 21.63 2.53
CA TYR A 407 1.85 20.73 1.98
C TYR A 407 0.57 20.90 2.79
N GLY A 408 -0.53 21.23 2.12
CA GLY A 408 -1.77 21.58 2.80
C GLY A 408 -2.97 20.78 2.31
N LEU A 409 -3.88 20.52 3.24
CA LEU A 409 -5.19 19.95 2.99
C LEU A 409 -6.23 20.97 3.42
N ARG A 410 -6.94 21.56 2.44
CA ARG A 410 -8.04 22.50 2.69
C ARG A 410 -9.34 21.72 2.80
N GLY A 411 -9.95 21.73 3.97
CA GLY A 411 -11.26 21.16 4.24
C GLY A 411 -12.38 22.20 4.26
N LYS A 412 -13.59 21.74 4.51
CA LYS A 412 -14.77 22.61 4.65
C LYS A 412 -14.67 23.51 5.89
N ARG A 413 -14.18 22.98 7.00
CA ARG A 413 -14.07 23.67 8.30
C ARG A 413 -12.62 23.84 8.75
N THR A 414 -11.77 22.86 8.43
CA THR A 414 -10.40 22.77 8.92
C THR A 414 -9.43 22.75 7.75
N THR A 415 -8.38 23.57 7.83
CA THR A 415 -7.20 23.46 6.97
C THR A 415 -6.05 22.89 7.79
N VAL A 416 -5.34 21.92 7.24
CA VAL A 416 -4.20 21.29 7.90
C VAL A 416 -2.97 21.44 7.00
N LEU A 417 -1.86 21.92 7.59
CA LEU A 417 -0.60 22.13 6.89
C LEU A 417 0.47 21.23 7.51
N TRP A 418 1.32 20.68 6.68
CA TRP A 418 2.60 20.14 7.10
C TRP A 418 3.71 21.00 6.49
N CYS A 419 4.46 21.68 7.36
CA CYS A 419 5.53 22.58 6.96
C CYS A 419 6.87 21.90 7.19
N ARG A 420 7.66 21.74 6.12
CA ARG A 420 8.94 21.03 6.10
C ARG A 420 10.10 22.01 5.85
N ASP A 421 11.10 22.04 6.74
CA ASP A 421 12.31 22.85 6.57
C ASP A 421 13.09 22.38 5.35
N LYS A 422 13.35 23.27 4.39
CA LYS A 422 14.09 22.98 3.17
C LYS A 422 15.58 22.73 3.39
N ALA A 423 16.14 23.25 4.47
CA ALA A 423 17.56 23.14 4.80
C ALA A 423 17.91 21.82 5.53
N SER A 424 16.90 21.04 5.92
CA SER A 424 17.08 19.84 6.73
C SER A 424 16.50 18.65 5.96
N ASP A 425 17.32 17.91 5.26
CA ASP A 425 16.95 16.72 4.49
C ASP A 425 18.01 15.62 4.63
N TRP A 426 17.77 14.47 3.99
CA TRP A 426 18.67 13.33 4.02
C TRP A 426 20.08 13.67 3.53
N ARG A 427 20.23 14.55 2.53
CA ARG A 427 21.54 14.94 2.00
C ARG A 427 22.30 15.78 3.01
N SER A 428 21.65 16.82 3.51
CA SER A 428 22.23 17.71 4.52
C SER A 428 22.59 16.97 5.80
N GLU A 429 21.68 16.13 6.31
CA GLU A 429 21.88 15.49 7.61
C GLU A 429 22.69 14.18 7.54
N LEU A 430 22.39 13.30 6.58
CA LEU A 430 22.98 11.95 6.55
C LEU A 430 24.22 11.85 5.68
N VAL A 431 24.38 12.72 4.68
CA VAL A 431 25.56 12.72 3.80
C VAL A 431 26.59 13.77 4.25
N GLU A 432 26.10 15.00 4.50
CA GLU A 432 26.98 16.12 4.87
C GLU A 432 27.24 16.22 6.38
N GLY A 433 26.45 15.50 7.20
CA GLY A 433 26.60 15.47 8.65
C GLY A 433 26.17 16.75 9.37
N ASN A 434 25.32 17.57 8.74
CA ASN A 434 24.80 18.79 9.35
C ASN A 434 23.72 18.45 10.38
N GLU A 435 23.78 19.10 11.54
CA GLU A 435 22.69 19.00 12.51
C GLU A 435 21.45 19.80 12.04
N ALA A 436 20.25 19.22 12.23
CA ALA A 436 19.00 19.90 11.99
C ALA A 436 18.83 21.12 12.92
N LYS A 437 18.85 22.30 12.36
CA LYS A 437 18.73 23.58 13.10
C LYS A 437 17.26 23.91 13.39
N SER A 438 17.02 24.63 14.48
CA SER A 438 15.69 25.17 14.78
C SER A 438 15.28 26.23 13.74
N VAL A 439 14.05 26.14 13.26
CA VAL A 439 13.38 27.16 12.46
C VAL A 439 12.60 28.04 13.43
N ALA A 440 12.93 29.32 13.51
CA ALA A 440 12.26 30.29 14.38
C ALA A 440 11.86 31.52 13.59
N GLY A 441 10.75 32.16 14.01
CA GLY A 441 10.26 33.38 13.37
C GLY A 441 9.70 33.20 11.97
N GLU A 442 9.41 31.96 11.55
CA GLU A 442 8.83 31.67 10.25
C GLU A 442 7.37 32.12 10.21
N VAL A 443 7.02 32.89 9.20
CA VAL A 443 5.68 33.44 9.02
C VAL A 443 5.00 32.75 7.84
N LEU A 444 3.83 32.16 8.07
CA LEU A 444 3.04 31.58 7.00
C LEU A 444 2.63 32.67 5.99
N PRO A 445 2.68 32.40 4.67
CA PRO A 445 2.35 33.36 3.63
C PRO A 445 0.84 33.63 3.54
N SER A 446 0.29 34.14 4.64
CA SER A 446 -1.15 34.38 4.80
C SER A 446 -1.39 35.39 5.87
N PRO A 447 -2.35 36.35 5.69
CA PRO A 447 -2.82 37.21 6.76
C PRO A 447 -3.72 36.41 7.72
N LEU A 448 -3.20 35.36 8.35
CA LEU A 448 -3.91 34.52 9.32
C LEU A 448 -4.28 35.40 10.52
N VAL A 449 -5.58 35.53 10.73
CA VAL A 449 -6.15 36.14 11.94
C VAL A 449 -6.84 35.01 12.72
N GLY A 450 -6.22 34.54 13.80
CA GLY A 450 -6.83 33.55 14.66
C GLY A 450 -5.84 32.59 15.36
N GLU A 451 -6.40 31.69 16.15
CA GLU A 451 -5.65 30.65 16.86
C GLU A 451 -5.31 29.48 15.93
N MET A 452 -4.06 29.05 15.96
CA MET A 452 -3.59 27.84 15.34
C MET A 452 -3.21 26.80 16.39
N THR A 453 -3.52 25.54 16.14
CA THR A 453 -2.96 24.43 16.90
C THR A 453 -1.79 23.84 16.13
N CYS A 454 -0.63 23.88 16.71
CA CYS A 454 0.62 23.37 16.12
C CYS A 454 1.06 22.11 16.84
N TYR A 455 1.29 21.02 16.10
CA TYR A 455 1.92 19.81 16.59
C TYR A 455 3.35 19.73 16.07
N LEU A 456 4.29 19.55 16.97
CA LEU A 456 5.73 19.43 16.71
C LEU A 456 6.12 17.94 16.78
N PRO A 457 6.17 17.22 15.65
CA PRO A 457 6.35 15.77 15.67
C PRO A 457 7.68 15.31 16.27
N TRP A 458 8.73 16.11 16.14
CA TRP A 458 10.06 15.75 16.62
C TRP A 458 10.21 15.88 18.14
N GLU A 459 9.42 16.75 18.75
CA GLU A 459 9.34 16.96 20.20
C GLU A 459 8.12 16.26 20.83
N ASP A 460 7.25 15.67 20.01
CA ASP A 460 5.97 15.04 20.37
C ASP A 460 5.09 15.91 21.29
N ARG A 461 4.98 17.21 20.96
CA ARG A 461 4.18 18.16 21.74
C ARG A 461 3.31 19.04 20.86
N SER A 462 2.20 19.51 21.44
CA SER A 462 1.29 20.47 20.80
C SER A 462 1.33 21.80 21.54
N VAL A 463 1.20 22.88 20.76
CA VAL A 463 1.09 24.25 21.30
C VAL A 463 0.02 25.01 20.52
N LYS A 464 -0.59 26.01 21.18
CA LYS A 464 -1.50 26.97 20.55
C LYS A 464 -0.79 28.29 20.39
N VAL A 465 -0.93 28.90 19.23
CA VAL A 465 -0.34 30.21 18.93
C VAL A 465 -1.34 31.10 18.21
N GLN A 466 -1.17 32.41 18.34
CA GLN A 466 -1.99 33.43 17.65
C GLN A 466 -1.23 34.01 16.46
N GLY A 467 -1.94 34.23 15.36
CA GLY A 467 -1.40 34.87 14.16
C GLY A 467 -0.56 33.93 13.27
N PRO A 468 0.09 34.47 12.23
CA PRO A 468 0.71 33.67 11.18
C PRO A 468 2.11 33.16 11.52
N THR A 469 2.71 33.56 12.66
CA THR A 469 4.08 33.18 13.03
C THR A 469 4.08 31.79 13.67
N LEU A 470 4.85 30.87 13.09
CA LEU A 470 5.04 29.52 13.63
C LEU A 470 5.88 29.54 14.90
N PRO A 471 5.55 28.69 15.91
CA PRO A 471 6.46 28.46 17.01
C PRO A 471 7.77 27.87 16.49
N ALA A 472 8.87 28.00 17.24
CA ALA A 472 10.11 27.38 16.86
C ALA A 472 9.97 25.86 16.77
N PHE A 473 10.47 25.25 15.70
CA PHE A 473 10.38 23.81 15.43
C PHE A 473 11.67 23.32 14.76
N ARG A 474 11.88 22.00 14.78
CA ARG A 474 12.99 21.32 14.09
C ARG A 474 12.44 20.41 12.99
N ARG A 475 13.01 20.45 11.81
CA ARG A 475 12.66 19.67 10.62
C ARG A 475 11.23 19.89 10.09
N SER A 476 10.20 19.67 10.90
CA SER A 476 8.82 19.83 10.45
C SER A 476 7.84 20.19 11.56
N ILE A 477 6.69 20.74 11.17
CA ILE A 477 5.59 21.10 12.06
C ILE A 477 4.26 20.85 11.33
N VAL A 478 3.25 20.37 12.07
CA VAL A 478 1.86 20.26 11.58
C VAL A 478 1.03 21.39 12.18
N VAL A 479 0.28 22.10 11.34
CA VAL A 479 -0.55 23.24 11.75
C VAL A 479 -2.00 22.96 11.41
N ARG A 480 -2.90 23.16 12.37
CA ARG A 480 -4.36 23.11 12.18
C ARG A 480 -4.96 24.47 12.43
N LEU A 481 -5.82 24.90 11.52
CA LEU A 481 -6.51 26.18 11.60
C LEU A 481 -7.89 26.11 10.95
N PRO A 482 -8.85 26.98 11.34
CA PRO A 482 -10.15 27.06 10.68
C PRO A 482 -9.98 27.48 9.20
N THR A 483 -10.71 26.85 8.29
CA THR A 483 -10.58 27.11 6.83
C THR A 483 -10.87 28.58 6.47
N GLY A 484 -11.82 29.24 7.14
CA GLY A 484 -12.14 30.62 6.89
C GLY A 484 -11.02 31.65 7.21
N THR A 485 -9.98 31.19 7.92
CA THR A 485 -8.82 32.03 8.27
C THR A 485 -7.62 31.78 7.37
N CYS A 486 -7.74 30.87 6.36
CA CYS A 486 -6.66 30.48 5.46
C CYS A 486 -6.91 31.06 4.06
N PRO A 487 -6.21 32.12 3.63
CA PRO A 487 -6.43 32.80 2.36
C PRO A 487 -5.50 32.31 1.23
N PHE A 488 -5.10 31.04 1.25
CA PHE A 488 -4.31 30.46 0.15
C PHE A 488 -5.13 30.25 -1.16
N PHE A 489 -6.33 30.87 -1.27
CA PHE A 489 -7.17 30.90 -2.49
C PHE A 489 -8.02 32.15 -2.56
#